data_834f983f5e0e3f21d2bb5433d3938814
#
_entry.id   834f983f5e0e3f21d2bb5433d3938814
#
_cell.length_a   1.000
_cell.length_b   1.000
_cell.length_c   1.000
_cell.angle_alpha   90.00
_cell.angle_beta   90.00
_cell.angle_gamma   90.00
#
_symmetry.space_group_name_H-M   'P 1'
#
loop_
_entity.id
_entity.type
_entity.pdbx_description
1 polymer ?
#
loop_
_entity_poly.entity_id
_entity_poly.type
_entity_poly.pdbx_seq_one_letter_code
_entity_poly.pdbx_strand_id
1 'polypeptide(L)'
;MRLQDLEIFTVAPPAPGWGGRYWTFVKLTTACGIVGYGECYVSTVGPKAMKAVIEDVFARHMQGSSPEDVELMYRRVYSSGFTQRPDPTVMGAFSGLEIACWDILGKARNRPVWALLGGKMNQRIRSYTYLYPEPGQSHPDFWVDPDMAAEAALRFVNMGFTAVKFDPAGPYTIRGGHEPAMTDITRSVAFCKRIREAIGDRADLLFGTHGQFTTPGAIRMGRELEPYNPLWYEEPIPPDNLLEFAEVARAVRIPIATGERFTTKAEFATVLRTGGVKILQPALGRLGGIWEAKKLAAIAEVFNAELAPHLYAGPVEWAANIHLATSIPNLLIAETIETGGSFHLALIKHTITWEDGYILPPEAPGLGIDFDEDLARAHPYTGDRLHLEMQEAPCDYRNGNRFEGGAPSTPQ
;
A
#
# COMPACT_ATOMS: atom_id res chain seq x y z
N MET A 1 -24.60 -6.75 -18.64
CA MET A 1 -23.56 -5.69 -18.78
C MET A 1 -22.37 -6.27 -19.54
N ARG A 2 -21.72 -5.45 -20.39
CA ARG A 2 -20.48 -5.84 -21.08
C ARG A 2 -19.51 -4.67 -21.03
N LEU A 3 -18.25 -4.92 -20.70
CA LEU A 3 -17.18 -3.92 -20.72
C LEU A 3 -16.93 -3.50 -22.18
N GLN A 4 -16.92 -2.19 -22.42
CA GLN A 4 -16.81 -1.65 -23.79
C GLN A 4 -15.58 -0.78 -23.95
N ASP A 5 -15.43 0.25 -23.11
CA ASP A 5 -14.41 1.27 -23.26
C ASP A 5 -13.51 1.36 -22.04
N LEU A 6 -12.26 1.76 -22.29
CA LEU A 6 -11.23 2.03 -21.28
C LEU A 6 -10.67 3.43 -21.50
N GLU A 7 -10.57 4.21 -20.42
CA GLU A 7 -9.79 5.43 -20.34
C GLU A 7 -8.77 5.35 -19.21
N ILE A 8 -7.58 5.92 -19.39
CA ILE A 8 -6.48 5.86 -18.43
C ILE A 8 -6.02 7.26 -18.08
N PHE A 9 -5.93 7.55 -16.78
CA PHE A 9 -5.42 8.80 -16.25
C PHE A 9 -4.11 8.55 -15.51
N THR A 10 -3.05 9.28 -15.88
CA THR A 10 -1.81 9.30 -15.11
C THR A 10 -1.69 10.66 -14.45
N VAL A 11 -1.89 10.70 -13.14
CA VAL A 11 -2.10 11.94 -12.38
C VAL A 11 -0.90 12.19 -11.47
N ALA A 12 -0.33 13.40 -11.52
CA ALA A 12 0.71 13.85 -10.61
C ALA A 12 0.08 14.59 -9.42
N PRO A 13 0.19 14.09 -8.19
CA PRO A 13 -0.24 14.86 -7.03
C PRO A 13 0.64 16.11 -6.86
N PRO A 14 0.05 17.25 -6.42
CA PRO A 14 0.84 18.42 -6.08
C PRO A 14 1.71 18.13 -4.84
N ALA A 15 2.78 18.90 -4.65
CA ALA A 15 3.62 18.79 -3.46
C ALA A 15 2.77 18.83 -2.16
N PRO A 16 3.11 18.01 -1.14
CA PRO A 16 4.30 17.17 -1.02
C PRO A 16 4.24 15.84 -1.79
N GLY A 17 3.15 15.49 -2.43
CA GLY A 17 3.04 14.31 -3.29
C GLY A 17 3.10 12.97 -2.57
N TRP A 18 2.54 12.87 -1.35
CA TRP A 18 2.43 11.61 -0.64
C TRP A 18 1.60 10.60 -1.42
N GLY A 19 1.98 9.34 -1.38
CA GLY A 19 1.36 8.28 -2.17
C GLY A 19 2.05 8.02 -3.51
N GLY A 20 3.20 8.67 -3.75
CA GLY A 20 4.04 8.45 -4.92
C GLY A 20 4.03 9.61 -5.92
N ARG A 21 4.94 9.54 -6.88
CA ARG A 21 5.17 10.60 -7.89
C ARG A 21 3.99 10.79 -8.82
N TYR A 22 3.25 9.75 -9.12
CA TYR A 22 2.02 9.75 -9.91
C TYR A 22 1.17 8.53 -9.58
N TRP A 23 -0.11 8.65 -9.90
CA TRP A 23 -1.08 7.56 -9.80
C TRP A 23 -1.64 7.20 -11.17
N THR A 24 -1.97 5.94 -11.37
CA THR A 24 -2.54 5.46 -12.63
C THR A 24 -3.95 4.95 -12.41
N PHE A 25 -4.94 5.77 -12.76
CA PHE A 25 -6.35 5.40 -12.68
C PHE A 25 -6.85 4.85 -14.00
N VAL A 26 -7.81 3.93 -13.91
CA VAL A 26 -8.55 3.39 -15.04
C VAL A 26 -10.03 3.68 -14.88
N LYS A 27 -10.67 4.04 -15.97
CA LYS A 27 -12.12 4.20 -16.10
C LYS A 27 -12.61 3.15 -17.08
N LEU A 28 -13.49 2.28 -16.62
CA LEU A 28 -14.20 1.32 -17.48
C LEU A 28 -15.63 1.80 -17.72
N THR A 29 -16.08 1.71 -18.97
CA THR A 29 -17.46 1.99 -19.35
C THR A 29 -18.09 0.73 -19.92
N THR A 30 -19.30 0.41 -19.46
CA THR A 30 -20.08 -0.70 -20.01
C THR A 30 -20.92 -0.25 -21.18
N ALA A 31 -21.34 -1.21 -22.04
CA ALA A 31 -22.24 -0.95 -23.16
C ALA A 31 -23.61 -0.34 -22.76
N CYS A 32 -24.01 -0.43 -21.49
CA CYS A 32 -25.21 0.23 -20.96
C CYS A 32 -24.91 1.53 -20.20
N GLY A 33 -23.69 2.07 -20.31
CA GLY A 33 -23.31 3.39 -19.78
C GLY A 33 -22.91 3.43 -18.32
N ILE A 34 -22.82 2.30 -17.60
CA ILE A 34 -22.32 2.29 -16.22
C ILE A 34 -20.81 2.42 -16.24
N VAL A 35 -20.30 3.36 -15.42
CA VAL A 35 -18.88 3.68 -15.29
C VAL A 35 -18.35 3.22 -13.95
N GLY A 36 -17.15 2.63 -13.97
CA GLY A 36 -16.38 2.31 -12.76
C GLY A 36 -14.94 2.75 -12.85
N TYR A 37 -14.36 3.04 -11.69
CA TYR A 37 -12.98 3.49 -11.54
C TYR A 37 -12.15 2.47 -10.78
N GLY A 38 -10.87 2.37 -11.16
CA GLY A 38 -9.89 1.55 -10.46
C GLY A 38 -8.53 2.23 -10.47
N GLU A 39 -7.59 1.67 -9.74
CA GLU A 39 -6.22 2.19 -9.65
C GLU A 39 -5.22 1.05 -9.78
N CYS A 40 -4.23 1.26 -10.63
CA CYS A 40 -3.13 0.33 -10.88
C CYS A 40 -1.91 0.77 -10.07
N TYR A 41 -1.42 -0.07 -9.17
CA TYR A 41 -0.19 0.20 -8.46
C TYR A 41 1.02 -0.13 -9.34
N VAL A 42 1.68 0.91 -9.83
CA VAL A 42 2.76 0.81 -10.81
C VAL A 42 4.10 0.90 -10.10
N SER A 43 5.01 -0.02 -10.36
CA SER A 43 6.27 -0.05 -9.62
C SER A 43 7.53 -0.24 -10.44
N THR A 44 7.49 -1.01 -11.52
CA THR A 44 8.71 -1.46 -12.21
C THR A 44 8.91 -0.91 -13.61
N VAL A 45 7.90 -0.27 -14.17
CA VAL A 45 7.95 0.37 -15.49
C VAL A 45 7.39 1.78 -15.44
N GLY A 46 7.85 2.64 -16.34
CA GLY A 46 7.34 4.01 -16.47
C GLY A 46 5.90 4.07 -17.00
N PRO A 47 5.26 5.24 -16.91
CA PRO A 47 3.82 5.38 -17.18
C PRO A 47 3.43 5.02 -18.63
N LYS A 48 4.28 5.29 -19.61
CA LYS A 48 4.02 4.94 -21.02
C LYS A 48 3.93 3.43 -21.25
N ALA A 49 4.87 2.67 -20.67
CA ALA A 49 4.85 1.21 -20.76
C ALA A 49 3.66 0.64 -20.01
N MET A 50 3.36 1.16 -18.80
CA MET A 50 2.21 0.71 -18.03
C MET A 50 0.89 0.95 -18.73
N LYS A 51 0.72 2.11 -19.38
CA LYS A 51 -0.46 2.39 -20.20
C LYS A 51 -0.65 1.34 -21.29
N ALA A 52 0.41 0.99 -22.02
CA ALA A 52 0.34 -0.04 -23.08
C ALA A 52 0.00 -1.43 -22.50
N VAL A 53 0.52 -1.79 -21.32
CA VAL A 53 0.18 -3.05 -20.65
C VAL A 53 -1.29 -3.07 -20.22
N ILE A 54 -1.80 -1.99 -19.64
CA ILE A 54 -3.23 -1.87 -19.27
C ILE A 54 -4.13 -2.02 -20.50
N GLU A 55 -3.81 -1.34 -21.61
CA GLU A 55 -4.54 -1.41 -22.86
C GLU A 55 -4.56 -2.83 -23.44
N ASP A 56 -3.41 -3.54 -23.44
CA ASP A 56 -3.32 -4.92 -23.93
C ASP A 56 -4.10 -5.89 -23.03
N VAL A 57 -3.95 -5.79 -21.72
CA VAL A 57 -4.68 -6.64 -20.75
C VAL A 57 -6.18 -6.45 -20.91
N PHE A 58 -6.66 -5.22 -21.03
CA PHE A 58 -8.07 -4.93 -21.23
C PHE A 58 -8.58 -5.52 -22.56
N ALA A 59 -7.94 -5.17 -23.66
CA ALA A 59 -8.38 -5.59 -25.00
C ALA A 59 -8.39 -7.12 -25.17
N ARG A 60 -7.37 -7.78 -24.62
CA ARG A 60 -7.18 -9.22 -24.80
C ARG A 60 -8.06 -10.05 -23.89
N HIS A 61 -8.29 -9.63 -22.63
CA HIS A 61 -8.83 -10.50 -21.59
C HIS A 61 -10.17 -10.03 -21.04
N MET A 62 -10.53 -8.76 -21.18
CA MET A 62 -11.68 -8.17 -20.49
C MET A 62 -12.72 -7.55 -21.40
N GLN A 63 -12.32 -6.92 -22.49
CA GLN A 63 -13.24 -6.25 -23.43
C GLN A 63 -14.34 -7.22 -23.91
N GLY A 64 -15.58 -6.77 -23.87
CA GLY A 64 -16.76 -7.59 -24.20
C GLY A 64 -17.18 -8.59 -23.13
N SER A 65 -16.41 -8.79 -22.05
CA SER A 65 -16.77 -9.63 -20.91
C SER A 65 -17.79 -8.94 -20.00
N SER A 66 -18.48 -9.71 -19.17
CA SER A 66 -19.28 -9.16 -18.06
C SER A 66 -18.35 -8.71 -16.92
N PRO A 67 -18.57 -7.55 -16.29
CA PRO A 67 -17.87 -7.20 -15.06
C PRO A 67 -18.15 -8.17 -13.89
N GLU A 68 -19.16 -9.04 -14.00
CA GLU A 68 -19.44 -10.11 -13.04
C GLU A 68 -18.45 -11.27 -13.12
N ASP A 69 -17.74 -11.41 -14.24
CA ASP A 69 -16.82 -12.54 -14.51
C ASP A 69 -15.40 -12.29 -13.98
N VAL A 70 -15.23 -11.61 -12.83
CA VAL A 70 -13.91 -11.24 -12.28
C VAL A 70 -12.97 -12.44 -12.13
N GLU A 71 -13.47 -13.59 -11.66
CA GLU A 71 -12.67 -14.81 -11.52
C GLU A 71 -12.20 -15.34 -12.89
N LEU A 72 -13.08 -15.35 -13.88
CA LEU A 72 -12.74 -15.79 -15.23
C LEU A 72 -11.71 -14.85 -15.88
N MET A 73 -11.89 -13.53 -15.72
CA MET A 73 -10.95 -12.54 -16.22
C MET A 73 -9.58 -12.68 -15.55
N TYR A 74 -9.55 -12.84 -14.21
CA TYR A 74 -8.31 -13.16 -13.49
C TYR A 74 -7.62 -14.40 -14.06
N ARG A 75 -8.36 -15.50 -14.27
CA ARG A 75 -7.79 -16.74 -14.79
C ARG A 75 -7.26 -16.59 -16.22
N ARG A 76 -7.91 -15.79 -17.05
CA ARG A 76 -7.42 -15.47 -18.39
C ARG A 76 -6.09 -14.71 -18.32
N VAL A 77 -6.00 -13.65 -17.52
CA VAL A 77 -4.76 -12.90 -17.35
C VAL A 77 -3.65 -13.76 -16.76
N TYR A 78 -3.97 -14.55 -15.73
CA TYR A 78 -3.00 -15.39 -15.03
C TYR A 78 -2.46 -16.55 -15.87
N SER A 79 -3.29 -17.19 -16.70
CA SER A 79 -2.99 -18.50 -17.29
C SER A 79 -3.07 -18.55 -18.81
N SER A 80 -3.45 -17.50 -19.53
CA SER A 80 -3.53 -17.54 -21.00
C SER A 80 -2.16 -17.60 -21.66
N GLY A 81 -1.15 -16.98 -21.09
CA GLY A 81 0.22 -17.14 -21.54
C GLY A 81 0.77 -18.52 -21.15
N PHE A 82 1.55 -19.12 -22.04
CA PHE A 82 2.14 -20.44 -21.81
C PHE A 82 3.00 -20.51 -20.52
N THR A 83 3.59 -19.40 -20.11
CA THR A 83 4.39 -19.29 -18.89
C THR A 83 3.57 -19.48 -17.61
N GLN A 84 2.28 -19.15 -17.63
CA GLN A 84 1.37 -19.23 -16.47
C GLN A 84 1.92 -18.55 -15.21
N ARG A 85 2.69 -17.49 -15.37
CA ARG A 85 3.33 -16.73 -14.30
C ARG A 85 3.25 -15.25 -14.65
N PRO A 86 2.18 -14.55 -14.20
CA PRO A 86 2.08 -13.12 -14.42
C PRO A 86 3.16 -12.42 -13.60
N ASP A 87 3.74 -11.40 -14.20
CA ASP A 87 4.68 -10.53 -13.50
C ASP A 87 3.92 -9.42 -12.75
N PRO A 88 4.60 -8.68 -11.84
CA PRO A 88 3.99 -7.60 -11.07
C PRO A 88 3.32 -6.51 -11.94
N THR A 89 3.85 -6.24 -13.14
CA THR A 89 3.33 -5.22 -14.04
C THR A 89 1.97 -5.61 -14.59
N VAL A 90 1.85 -6.85 -15.10
CA VAL A 90 0.59 -7.40 -15.59
C VAL A 90 -0.45 -7.51 -14.47
N MET A 91 -0.03 -7.95 -13.29
CA MET A 91 -0.92 -8.05 -12.13
C MET A 91 -1.37 -6.67 -11.65
N GLY A 92 -0.50 -5.67 -11.66
CA GLY A 92 -0.86 -4.28 -11.34
C GLY A 92 -1.88 -3.72 -12.34
N ALA A 93 -1.70 -3.98 -13.63
CA ALA A 93 -2.67 -3.58 -14.66
C ALA A 93 -4.04 -4.21 -14.43
N PHE A 94 -4.07 -5.53 -14.23
CA PHE A 94 -5.31 -6.26 -13.97
C PHE A 94 -5.99 -5.81 -12.67
N SER A 95 -5.22 -5.53 -11.63
CA SER A 95 -5.75 -5.11 -10.32
C SER A 95 -6.62 -3.87 -10.44
N GLY A 96 -6.14 -2.83 -11.12
CA GLY A 96 -6.94 -1.61 -11.33
C GLY A 96 -8.18 -1.87 -12.16
N LEU A 97 -8.08 -2.67 -13.20
CA LEU A 97 -9.22 -3.03 -14.05
C LEU A 97 -10.27 -3.86 -13.27
N GLU A 98 -9.83 -4.74 -12.38
CA GLU A 98 -10.70 -5.54 -11.51
C GLU A 98 -11.42 -4.67 -10.46
N ILE A 99 -10.70 -3.74 -9.84
CA ILE A 99 -11.29 -2.76 -8.89
C ILE A 99 -12.40 -1.96 -9.59
N ALA A 100 -12.17 -1.52 -10.84
CA ALA A 100 -13.19 -0.83 -11.63
C ALA A 100 -14.42 -1.72 -11.93
N CYS A 101 -14.23 -3.03 -12.13
CA CYS A 101 -15.35 -3.97 -12.27
C CYS A 101 -16.20 -4.04 -11.01
N TRP A 102 -15.58 -4.07 -9.81
CA TRP A 102 -16.33 -4.04 -8.55
C TRP A 102 -17.10 -2.74 -8.35
N ASP A 103 -16.53 -1.61 -8.76
CA ASP A 103 -17.23 -0.33 -8.75
C ASP A 103 -18.48 -0.36 -9.65
N ILE A 104 -18.34 -0.88 -10.88
CA ILE A 104 -19.48 -1.10 -11.80
C ILE A 104 -20.53 -2.01 -11.15
N LEU A 105 -20.11 -3.14 -10.57
CA LEU A 105 -21.02 -4.10 -9.96
C LEU A 105 -21.82 -3.49 -8.81
N GLY A 106 -21.14 -2.77 -7.93
CA GLY A 106 -21.78 -2.07 -6.83
C GLY A 106 -22.81 -1.04 -7.31
N LYS A 107 -22.44 -0.22 -8.31
CA LYS A 107 -23.33 0.77 -8.92
C LYS A 107 -24.54 0.10 -9.61
N ALA A 108 -24.31 -0.97 -10.38
CA ALA A 108 -25.37 -1.72 -11.06
C ALA A 108 -26.35 -2.40 -10.09
N ARG A 109 -25.89 -2.80 -8.90
CA ARG A 109 -26.72 -3.43 -7.87
C ARG A 109 -27.24 -2.45 -6.82
N ASN A 110 -26.90 -1.17 -6.97
CA ASN A 110 -27.20 -0.11 -5.99
C ASN A 110 -26.76 -0.51 -4.57
N ARG A 111 -25.53 -1.01 -4.44
CA ARG A 111 -24.92 -1.47 -3.18
C ARG A 111 -23.45 -1.06 -3.10
N PRO A 112 -22.94 -0.74 -1.90
CA PRO A 112 -21.50 -0.60 -1.70
C PRO A 112 -20.81 -1.94 -1.91
N VAL A 113 -19.55 -1.92 -2.36
CA VAL A 113 -18.79 -3.14 -2.68
C VAL A 113 -18.68 -4.07 -1.47
N TRP A 114 -18.46 -3.54 -0.24
CA TRP A 114 -18.40 -4.37 0.96
C TRP A 114 -19.67 -5.23 1.18
N ALA A 115 -20.85 -4.73 0.75
CA ALA A 115 -22.11 -5.50 0.86
C ALA A 115 -22.13 -6.70 -0.10
N LEU A 116 -21.45 -6.63 -1.24
CA LEU A 116 -21.29 -7.71 -2.19
C LEU A 116 -20.20 -8.71 -1.78
N LEU A 117 -19.31 -8.31 -0.87
CA LEU A 117 -18.20 -9.14 -0.35
C LEU A 117 -18.59 -9.94 0.92
N GLY A 118 -19.85 -9.96 1.30
CA GLY A 118 -20.33 -10.70 2.47
C GLY A 118 -20.89 -9.85 3.60
N GLY A 119 -20.89 -8.53 3.44
CA GLY A 119 -21.49 -7.60 4.40
C GLY A 119 -20.47 -6.90 5.30
N LYS A 120 -20.98 -6.08 6.21
CA LYS A 120 -20.20 -5.23 7.10
C LYS A 120 -19.78 -5.98 8.36
N MET A 121 -18.55 -6.48 8.39
CA MET A 121 -17.96 -7.09 9.58
C MET A 121 -17.44 -6.01 10.53
N ASN A 122 -16.76 -5.00 10.00
CA ASN A 122 -16.18 -3.89 10.74
C ASN A 122 -17.02 -2.62 10.56
N GLN A 123 -17.60 -2.09 11.64
CA GLN A 123 -18.46 -0.87 11.62
C GLN A 123 -17.64 0.40 11.44
N ARG A 124 -16.41 0.40 11.88
CA ARG A 124 -15.39 1.43 11.74
C ARG A 124 -14.03 0.74 11.61
N ILE A 125 -13.13 1.28 10.83
CA ILE A 125 -11.85 0.67 10.49
C ILE A 125 -10.76 1.44 11.21
N ARG A 126 -10.09 0.79 12.18
CA ARG A 126 -8.89 1.35 12.81
C ARG A 126 -7.86 1.66 11.74
N SER A 127 -7.24 2.85 11.79
CA SER A 127 -6.25 3.27 10.83
C SER A 127 -4.93 3.70 11.45
N TYR A 128 -3.87 3.63 10.64
CA TYR A 128 -2.57 4.21 10.95
C TYR A 128 -2.08 5.08 9.81
N THR A 129 -1.15 5.95 10.10
CA THR A 129 -0.47 6.75 9.09
C THR A 129 1.03 6.66 9.24
N TYR A 130 1.75 6.88 8.15
CA TYR A 130 3.17 7.18 8.20
C TYR A 130 3.39 8.51 8.91
N LEU A 131 4.54 8.68 9.57
CA LEU A 131 4.93 9.98 10.09
C LEU A 131 5.37 10.86 8.91
N TYR A 132 4.67 11.95 8.69
CA TYR A 132 4.97 12.93 7.67
C TYR A 132 5.41 14.25 8.30
N PRO A 133 6.37 14.98 7.66
CA PRO A 133 6.73 16.32 8.10
C PRO A 133 5.59 17.31 7.89
N GLU A 134 5.59 18.39 8.67
CA GLU A 134 4.68 19.50 8.45
C GLU A 134 5.08 20.35 7.24
N PRO A 135 4.14 21.09 6.63
CA PRO A 135 4.48 22.03 5.59
C PRO A 135 5.56 23.01 6.06
N GLY A 136 6.64 23.09 5.29
CA GLY A 136 7.80 23.96 5.59
C GLY A 136 8.91 23.33 6.45
N GLN A 137 8.71 22.14 6.98
CA GLN A 137 9.82 21.39 7.59
C GLN A 137 10.77 20.83 6.53
N SER A 138 12.06 20.72 6.89
CA SER A 138 13.07 20.08 6.04
C SER A 138 12.82 18.59 5.94
N HIS A 139 12.46 18.10 4.76
CA HIS A 139 12.25 16.66 4.53
C HIS A 139 13.52 15.84 4.81
N PRO A 140 14.73 16.19 4.32
CA PRO A 140 15.93 15.42 4.61
C PRO A 140 16.24 15.31 6.11
N ASP A 141 16.00 16.37 6.87
CA ASP A 141 16.25 16.35 8.32
C ASP A 141 15.21 15.51 9.05
N PHE A 142 13.93 15.60 8.65
CA PHE A 142 12.84 14.86 9.26
C PHE A 142 13.08 13.35 9.30
N TRP A 143 13.61 12.78 8.23
CA TRP A 143 13.81 11.32 8.11
C TRP A 143 15.01 10.80 8.92
N VAL A 144 15.82 11.66 9.50
CA VAL A 144 17.01 11.30 10.28
C VAL A 144 16.99 11.83 11.71
N ASP A 145 16.06 12.71 12.04
CA ASP A 145 15.93 13.34 13.35
C ASP A 145 14.83 12.67 14.19
N PRO A 146 15.19 11.93 15.26
CA PRO A 146 14.22 11.26 16.11
C PRO A 146 13.32 12.22 16.92
N ASP A 147 13.75 13.46 17.17
CA ASP A 147 12.95 14.45 17.89
C ASP A 147 11.84 15.00 16.98
N MET A 148 12.13 15.30 15.73
CA MET A 148 11.12 15.67 14.74
C MET A 148 10.09 14.54 14.52
N ALA A 149 10.54 13.29 14.47
CA ALA A 149 9.66 12.13 14.38
C ALA A 149 8.77 11.98 15.62
N ALA A 150 9.30 12.24 16.82
CA ALA A 150 8.53 12.19 18.06
C ALA A 150 7.45 13.29 18.13
N GLU A 151 7.77 14.50 17.66
CA GLU A 151 6.80 15.61 17.54
C GLU A 151 5.68 15.26 16.55
N ALA A 152 6.01 14.70 15.39
CA ALA A 152 5.03 14.23 14.41
C ALA A 152 4.15 13.11 14.99
N ALA A 153 4.74 12.14 15.69
CA ALA A 153 4.00 11.07 16.33
C ALA A 153 3.00 11.63 17.37
N LEU A 154 3.44 12.56 18.20
CA LEU A 154 2.56 13.23 19.16
C LEU A 154 1.41 13.98 18.48
N ARG A 155 1.69 14.67 17.37
CA ARG A 155 0.68 15.35 16.56
C ARG A 155 -0.39 14.37 16.07
N PHE A 156 0.01 13.27 15.39
CA PHE A 156 -0.94 12.31 14.85
C PHE A 156 -1.72 11.58 15.95
N VAL A 157 -1.09 11.25 17.07
CA VAL A 157 -1.78 10.65 18.23
C VAL A 157 -2.81 11.62 18.82
N ASN A 158 -2.50 12.90 18.89
CA ASN A 158 -3.45 13.92 19.36
C ASN A 158 -4.61 14.15 18.38
N MET A 159 -4.47 13.79 17.11
CA MET A 159 -5.56 13.74 16.13
C MET A 159 -6.47 12.52 16.27
N GLY A 160 -6.04 11.49 17.03
CA GLY A 160 -6.81 10.28 17.28
C GLY A 160 -6.15 8.99 16.76
N PHE A 161 -5.03 9.06 16.03
CA PHE A 161 -4.34 7.84 15.61
C PHE A 161 -3.84 7.02 16.79
N THR A 162 -4.08 5.72 16.73
CA THR A 162 -3.64 4.75 17.74
C THR A 162 -2.48 3.87 17.26
N ALA A 163 -1.93 4.17 16.10
CA ALA A 163 -0.72 3.57 15.56
C ALA A 163 -0.05 4.53 14.59
N VAL A 164 1.29 4.54 14.58
CA VAL A 164 2.11 5.39 13.70
C VAL A 164 3.25 4.58 13.09
N LYS A 165 3.47 4.76 11.78
CA LYS A 165 4.52 4.07 11.02
C LYS A 165 5.69 5.02 10.75
N PHE A 166 6.91 4.49 10.84
CA PHE A 166 8.14 5.22 10.55
C PHE A 166 9.22 4.26 10.08
N ASP A 167 10.17 4.78 9.32
CA ASP A 167 11.27 4.01 8.76
C ASP A 167 12.58 4.81 8.79
N PRO A 168 13.31 4.77 9.91
CA PRO A 168 14.60 5.46 10.06
C PRO A 168 15.77 4.64 9.54
N ALA A 169 15.53 3.40 9.06
CA ALA A 169 16.58 2.47 8.72
C ALA A 169 17.10 2.66 7.26
N GLY A 170 16.39 3.46 6.45
CA GLY A 170 16.77 3.77 5.06
C GLY A 170 18.23 4.16 4.85
N PRO A 171 18.69 4.38 3.64
CA PRO A 171 17.90 4.43 2.39
C PRO A 171 17.68 3.05 1.75
N TYR A 172 16.65 2.97 0.92
CA TYR A 172 16.44 1.81 0.05
C TYR A 172 17.33 1.91 -1.17
N THR A 173 18.08 0.85 -1.44
CA THR A 173 19.04 0.85 -2.55
C THR A 173 18.80 -0.29 -3.53
N ILE A 174 19.22 -0.08 -4.77
CA ILE A 174 19.22 -1.13 -5.81
C ILE A 174 20.11 -2.34 -5.47
N ARG A 175 20.92 -2.25 -4.42
CA ARG A 175 21.87 -3.32 -4.03
C ARG A 175 21.22 -4.47 -3.28
N GLY A 176 19.94 -4.35 -2.93
CA GLY A 176 19.23 -5.36 -2.14
C GLY A 176 19.68 -5.41 -0.68
N GLY A 177 19.58 -6.60 -0.07
CA GLY A 177 19.88 -6.79 1.33
C GLY A 177 21.33 -6.51 1.71
N HIS A 178 21.52 -5.74 2.80
CA HIS A 178 22.85 -5.41 3.34
C HIS A 178 22.86 -5.50 4.87
N GLU A 179 24.05 -5.55 5.47
CA GLU A 179 24.21 -5.44 6.92
C GLU A 179 24.01 -3.98 7.35
N PRO A 180 23.13 -3.70 8.34
CA PRO A 180 22.98 -2.35 8.87
C PRO A 180 24.26 -1.88 9.57
N ALA A 181 24.69 -0.66 9.27
CA ALA A 181 25.78 -0.04 10.01
C ALA A 181 25.35 0.28 11.46
N MET A 182 26.32 0.42 12.37
CA MET A 182 26.01 0.81 13.76
C MET A 182 25.27 2.16 13.83
N THR A 183 25.55 3.07 12.91
CA THR A 183 24.85 4.36 12.81
C THR A 183 23.36 4.20 12.47
N ASP A 184 23.01 3.22 11.63
CA ASP A 184 21.63 2.92 11.25
C ASP A 184 20.86 2.29 12.43
N ILE A 185 21.52 1.38 13.13
CA ILE A 185 20.97 0.74 14.34
C ILE A 185 20.75 1.80 15.42
N THR A 186 21.76 2.63 15.71
CA THR A 186 21.67 3.67 16.74
C THR A 186 20.55 4.67 16.42
N ARG A 187 20.42 5.08 15.15
CA ARG A 187 19.33 5.96 14.71
C ARG A 187 17.97 5.30 14.89
N SER A 188 17.82 4.05 14.45
CA SER A 188 16.57 3.30 14.59
C SER A 188 16.12 3.14 16.04
N VAL A 189 17.06 2.82 16.93
CA VAL A 189 16.83 2.75 18.38
C VAL A 189 16.41 4.12 18.93
N ALA A 190 17.08 5.20 18.51
CA ALA A 190 16.76 6.55 18.96
C ALA A 190 15.34 6.97 18.52
N PHE A 191 14.92 6.64 17.28
CA PHE A 191 13.55 6.88 16.82
C PHE A 191 12.52 6.16 17.69
N CYS A 192 12.66 4.84 17.87
CA CYS A 192 11.74 4.07 18.71
C CYS A 192 11.67 4.62 20.13
N LYS A 193 12.81 4.96 20.71
CA LYS A 193 12.91 5.52 22.07
C LYS A 193 12.18 6.86 22.17
N ARG A 194 12.52 7.82 21.29
CA ARG A 194 11.97 9.19 21.36
C ARG A 194 10.47 9.22 21.06
N ILE A 195 10.02 8.44 20.08
CA ILE A 195 8.60 8.32 19.78
C ILE A 195 7.86 7.70 20.98
N ARG A 196 8.36 6.58 21.55
CA ARG A 196 7.73 5.94 22.72
C ARG A 196 7.70 6.85 23.95
N GLU A 197 8.76 7.64 24.19
CA GLU A 197 8.78 8.64 25.26
C GLU A 197 7.73 9.74 25.07
N ALA A 198 7.50 10.18 23.84
CA ALA A 198 6.54 11.24 23.51
C ALA A 198 5.09 10.78 23.62
N ILE A 199 4.76 9.59 23.11
CA ILE A 199 3.38 9.11 23.01
C ILE A 199 2.97 8.13 24.11
N GLY A 200 3.90 7.57 24.86
CA GLY A 200 3.61 6.56 25.88
C GLY A 200 2.99 5.31 25.28
N ASP A 201 1.93 4.79 25.90
CA ASP A 201 1.15 3.63 25.48
C ASP A 201 -0.11 4.00 24.65
N ARG A 202 -0.25 5.27 24.26
CA ARG A 202 -1.42 5.77 23.52
C ARG A 202 -1.50 5.25 22.09
N ALA A 203 -0.37 4.81 21.52
CA ALA A 203 -0.34 4.29 20.15
C ALA A 203 0.74 3.21 19.97
N ASP A 204 0.48 2.30 19.02
CA ASP A 204 1.43 1.29 18.57
C ASP A 204 2.51 1.89 17.68
N LEU A 205 3.73 1.34 17.76
CA LEU A 205 4.84 1.65 16.86
C LEU A 205 4.88 0.65 15.73
N LEU A 206 4.93 1.13 14.50
CA LEU A 206 5.00 0.32 13.29
C LEU A 206 6.35 0.60 12.62
N PHE A 207 7.29 -0.35 12.73
CA PHE A 207 8.63 -0.17 12.23
C PHE A 207 8.78 -0.73 10.82
N GLY A 208 9.00 0.14 9.83
CA GLY A 208 9.20 -0.19 8.43
C GLY A 208 10.67 -0.31 8.04
N THR A 209 10.99 -1.17 7.07
CA THR A 209 12.34 -1.30 6.51
C THR A 209 12.40 -1.53 5.00
N HIS A 210 11.33 -1.89 4.36
CA HIS A 210 11.21 -2.14 2.92
C HIS A 210 12.26 -3.12 2.34
N GLY A 211 12.53 -4.20 3.06
CA GLY A 211 13.34 -5.30 2.56
C GLY A 211 14.81 -4.97 2.27
N GLN A 212 15.49 -4.29 3.18
CA GLN A 212 16.84 -3.82 2.91
C GLN A 212 17.96 -4.54 3.67
N PHE A 213 17.65 -5.49 4.56
CA PHE A 213 18.69 -6.16 5.34
C PHE A 213 18.91 -7.60 4.86
N THR A 214 20.13 -8.09 5.10
CA THR A 214 20.40 -9.53 5.14
C THR A 214 19.67 -10.15 6.33
N THR A 215 19.45 -11.46 6.33
CA THR A 215 18.84 -12.16 7.47
C THR A 215 19.55 -11.90 8.78
N PRO A 216 20.90 -12.02 8.90
CA PRO A 216 21.62 -11.66 10.10
C PRO A 216 21.46 -10.19 10.49
N GLY A 217 21.52 -9.29 9.51
CA GLY A 217 21.34 -7.85 9.73
C GLY A 217 19.95 -7.50 10.26
N ALA A 218 18.92 -8.13 9.71
CA ALA A 218 17.54 -8.00 10.18
C ALA A 218 17.38 -8.48 11.63
N ILE A 219 17.97 -9.63 11.97
CA ILE A 219 17.94 -10.17 13.34
C ILE A 219 18.67 -9.23 14.30
N ARG A 220 19.82 -8.72 13.91
CA ARG A 220 20.60 -7.77 14.73
C ARG A 220 19.81 -6.49 14.99
N MET A 221 19.22 -5.88 13.96
CA MET A 221 18.39 -4.70 14.10
C MET A 221 17.16 -4.99 14.97
N GLY A 222 16.41 -6.05 14.68
CA GLY A 222 15.18 -6.38 15.39
C GLY A 222 15.38 -6.57 16.90
N ARG A 223 16.47 -7.20 17.31
CA ARG A 223 16.79 -7.40 18.74
C ARG A 223 17.01 -6.08 19.48
N GLU A 224 17.59 -5.09 18.84
CA GLU A 224 17.79 -3.76 19.44
C GLU A 224 16.48 -2.97 19.55
N LEU A 225 15.46 -3.31 18.73
CA LEU A 225 14.15 -2.68 18.75
C LEU A 225 13.17 -3.32 19.74
N GLU A 226 13.39 -4.58 20.16
CA GLU A 226 12.50 -5.32 21.07
C GLU A 226 12.12 -4.56 22.36
N PRO A 227 13.01 -3.80 23.02
CA PRO A 227 12.67 -3.07 24.24
C PRO A 227 11.56 -2.02 24.09
N TYR A 228 11.30 -1.56 22.84
CA TYR A 228 10.29 -0.55 22.54
C TYR A 228 8.94 -1.14 22.12
N ASN A 229 8.86 -2.48 22.05
CA ASN A 229 7.64 -3.23 21.74
C ASN A 229 6.89 -2.71 20.51
N PRO A 230 7.48 -2.69 19.31
CA PRO A 230 6.74 -2.39 18.08
C PRO A 230 5.65 -3.44 17.83
N LEU A 231 4.50 -3.02 17.30
CA LEU A 231 3.43 -3.94 16.89
C LEU A 231 3.91 -4.85 15.76
N TRP A 232 4.75 -4.31 14.87
CA TRP A 232 5.42 -5.11 13.84
C TRP A 232 6.80 -4.57 13.45
N TYR A 233 7.57 -5.47 12.86
CA TYR A 233 8.78 -5.23 12.10
C TYR A 233 8.53 -5.61 10.65
N GLU A 234 8.35 -4.58 9.79
CA GLU A 234 7.87 -4.73 8.42
C GLU A 234 9.02 -4.98 7.46
N GLU A 235 8.85 -5.97 6.59
CA GLU A 235 9.77 -6.32 5.50
C GLU A 235 11.25 -6.24 5.88
N PRO A 236 11.70 -6.93 6.94
CA PRO A 236 13.08 -6.81 7.40
C PRO A 236 14.12 -7.28 6.37
N ILE A 237 13.71 -8.15 5.45
CA ILE A 237 14.55 -8.73 4.39
C ILE A 237 13.87 -8.59 3.02
N PRO A 238 14.62 -8.65 1.90
CA PRO A 238 14.05 -8.65 0.56
C PRO A 238 13.01 -9.76 0.34
N PRO A 239 12.00 -9.54 -0.51
CA PRO A 239 10.91 -10.49 -0.72
C PRO A 239 11.31 -11.72 -1.57
N ASP A 240 12.54 -11.82 -2.01
CA ASP A 240 12.99 -12.88 -2.93
C ASP A 240 13.05 -14.26 -2.29
N ASN A 241 13.43 -14.34 -1.00
CA ASN A 241 13.49 -15.60 -0.26
C ASN A 241 12.47 -15.63 0.88
N LEU A 242 11.27 -16.07 0.57
CA LEU A 242 10.15 -16.11 1.53
C LEU A 242 10.40 -17.02 2.74
N LEU A 243 11.33 -17.97 2.66
CA LEU A 243 11.62 -18.91 3.75
C LEU A 243 12.45 -18.25 4.87
N GLU A 244 13.28 -17.26 4.53
CA GLU A 244 14.13 -16.56 5.50
C GLU A 244 13.34 -15.65 6.45
N PHE A 245 12.13 -15.22 6.06
CA PHE A 245 11.23 -14.53 7.00
C PHE A 245 10.99 -15.34 8.29
N ALA A 246 10.92 -16.67 8.17
CA ALA A 246 10.77 -17.53 9.33
C ALA A 246 12.01 -17.58 10.22
N GLU A 247 13.21 -17.41 9.67
CA GLU A 247 14.43 -17.32 10.45
C GLU A 247 14.45 -16.04 11.28
N VAL A 248 14.15 -14.89 10.66
CA VAL A 248 14.02 -13.63 11.39
C VAL A 248 12.97 -13.73 12.47
N ALA A 249 11.77 -14.24 12.15
CA ALA A 249 10.65 -14.35 13.09
C ALA A 249 10.92 -15.27 14.30
N ARG A 250 11.79 -16.27 14.14
CA ARG A 250 12.21 -17.12 15.29
C ARG A 250 13.27 -16.46 16.18
N ALA A 251 14.03 -15.52 15.61
CA ALA A 251 15.17 -14.91 16.29
C ALA A 251 14.84 -13.58 16.97
N VAL A 252 13.70 -12.94 16.62
CA VAL A 252 13.21 -11.69 17.20
C VAL A 252 11.80 -11.87 17.75
N ARG A 253 11.46 -11.12 18.81
CA ARG A 253 10.14 -11.19 19.46
C ARG A 253 9.08 -10.29 18.82
N ILE A 254 9.49 -9.33 17.99
CA ILE A 254 8.59 -8.43 17.31
C ILE A 254 7.88 -9.21 16.20
N PRO A 255 6.54 -9.15 16.09
CA PRO A 255 5.83 -9.76 14.97
C PRO A 255 6.34 -9.25 13.62
N ILE A 256 6.51 -10.16 12.65
CA ILE A 256 6.95 -9.81 11.30
C ILE A 256 5.72 -9.53 10.44
N ALA A 257 5.74 -8.38 9.75
CA ALA A 257 4.78 -8.01 8.72
C ALA A 257 5.45 -8.01 7.35
N THR A 258 4.72 -8.41 6.30
CA THR A 258 5.19 -8.37 4.91
C THR A 258 4.04 -8.53 3.92
N GLY A 259 4.28 -8.20 2.66
CA GLY A 259 3.35 -8.54 1.59
C GLY A 259 3.06 -7.43 0.59
N GLU A 260 3.47 -6.20 0.82
CA GLU A 260 3.22 -5.09 -0.11
C GLU A 260 3.83 -5.31 -1.51
N ARG A 261 4.88 -6.13 -1.60
CA ARG A 261 5.55 -6.46 -2.86
C ARG A 261 5.11 -7.78 -3.47
N PHE A 262 4.26 -8.56 -2.78
CA PHE A 262 3.73 -9.81 -3.32
C PHE A 262 2.60 -9.53 -4.29
N THR A 263 2.54 -10.33 -5.34
CA THR A 263 1.58 -10.15 -6.45
C THR A 263 0.59 -11.30 -6.56
N THR A 264 0.79 -12.38 -5.81
CA THR A 264 -0.06 -13.57 -5.87
C THR A 264 -0.34 -14.13 -4.48
N LYS A 265 -1.54 -14.66 -4.28
CA LYS A 265 -1.87 -15.41 -3.07
C LYS A 265 -0.97 -16.63 -2.81
N ALA A 266 -0.26 -17.13 -3.83
CA ALA A 266 0.68 -18.24 -3.68
C ALA A 266 1.94 -17.83 -2.89
N GLU A 267 2.43 -16.60 -3.10
CA GLU A 267 3.55 -16.04 -2.31
C GLU A 267 3.14 -15.88 -0.85
N PHE A 268 1.97 -15.31 -0.59
CA PHE A 268 1.42 -15.21 0.77
C PHE A 268 1.22 -16.61 1.43
N ALA A 269 0.68 -17.57 0.70
CA ALA A 269 0.53 -18.93 1.22
C ALA A 269 1.88 -19.59 1.52
N THR A 270 2.93 -19.24 0.77
CA THR A 270 4.28 -19.73 1.02
C THR A 270 4.83 -19.16 2.34
N VAL A 271 4.75 -17.85 2.54
CA VAL A 271 5.24 -17.23 3.78
C VAL A 271 4.42 -17.66 5.00
N LEU A 272 3.10 -17.81 4.88
CA LEU A 272 2.24 -18.30 5.96
C LEU A 272 2.60 -19.71 6.42
N ARG A 273 2.91 -20.62 5.47
CA ARG A 273 3.34 -22.00 5.78
C ARG A 273 4.64 -22.08 6.56
N THR A 274 5.49 -21.06 6.53
CA THR A 274 6.69 -21.01 7.35
C THR A 274 6.39 -20.84 8.83
N GLY A 275 5.19 -20.35 9.18
CA GLY A 275 4.74 -20.07 10.55
C GLY A 275 5.33 -18.79 11.17
N GLY A 276 6.24 -18.11 10.47
CA GLY A 276 6.95 -16.94 11.00
C GLY A 276 6.25 -15.62 10.82
N VAL A 277 5.36 -15.50 9.83
CA VAL A 277 4.65 -14.26 9.52
C VAL A 277 3.18 -14.42 9.83
N LYS A 278 2.61 -13.42 10.52
CA LYS A 278 1.20 -13.39 10.94
C LYS A 278 0.50 -12.07 10.60
N ILE A 279 1.21 -11.10 10.05
CA ILE A 279 0.65 -9.83 9.59
C ILE A 279 0.94 -9.71 8.09
N LEU A 280 -0.12 -9.66 7.30
CA LEU A 280 -0.04 -9.61 5.85
C LEU A 280 -0.45 -8.23 5.34
N GLN A 281 0.35 -7.66 4.45
CA GLN A 281 0.16 -6.31 3.93
C GLN A 281 -0.05 -6.31 2.41
N PRO A 282 -1.17 -6.87 1.91
CA PRO A 282 -1.42 -6.87 0.48
C PRO A 282 -1.67 -5.46 -0.05
N ALA A 283 -1.04 -5.11 -1.18
CA ALA A 283 -1.41 -3.96 -1.99
C ALA A 283 -2.47 -4.39 -3.01
N LEU A 284 -3.71 -3.88 -2.90
CA LEU A 284 -4.81 -4.32 -3.74
C LEU A 284 -4.60 -3.94 -5.21
N GLY A 285 -3.96 -2.81 -5.46
CA GLY A 285 -3.58 -2.37 -6.81
C GLY A 285 -2.51 -3.24 -7.49
N ARG A 286 -2.00 -4.29 -6.80
CA ARG A 286 -0.94 -5.18 -7.29
C ARG A 286 -1.28 -6.68 -7.21
N LEU A 287 -2.09 -7.09 -6.24
CA LEU A 287 -2.36 -8.50 -5.95
C LEU A 287 -3.38 -9.16 -6.90
N GLY A 288 -4.04 -8.41 -7.75
CA GLY A 288 -5.15 -8.89 -8.58
C GLY A 288 -6.50 -8.33 -8.14
N GLY A 289 -6.51 -7.24 -7.38
CA GLY A 289 -7.69 -6.50 -6.97
C GLY A 289 -8.36 -7.00 -5.69
N ILE A 290 -9.61 -6.60 -5.52
CA ILE A 290 -10.42 -6.85 -4.31
C ILE A 290 -10.70 -8.35 -4.13
N TRP A 291 -11.01 -9.07 -5.22
CA TRP A 291 -11.41 -10.48 -5.12
C TRP A 291 -10.26 -11.39 -4.70
N GLU A 292 -9.06 -11.20 -5.25
CA GLU A 292 -7.88 -11.97 -4.82
C GLU A 292 -7.51 -11.62 -3.38
N ALA A 293 -7.62 -10.35 -2.97
CA ALA A 293 -7.39 -9.95 -1.58
C ALA A 293 -8.44 -10.56 -0.61
N LYS A 294 -9.71 -10.67 -1.03
CA LYS A 294 -10.74 -11.36 -0.24
C LYS A 294 -10.44 -12.85 -0.06
N LYS A 295 -9.96 -13.52 -1.12
CA LYS A 295 -9.51 -14.93 -1.01
C LYS A 295 -8.28 -15.07 -0.12
N LEU A 296 -7.35 -14.12 -0.20
CA LEU A 296 -6.18 -14.07 0.69
C LEU A 296 -6.60 -13.96 2.16
N ALA A 297 -7.58 -13.10 2.47
CA ALA A 297 -8.09 -12.95 3.84
C ALA A 297 -8.61 -14.29 4.39
N ALA A 298 -9.36 -15.06 3.60
CA ALA A 298 -9.84 -16.38 3.99
C ALA A 298 -8.68 -17.40 4.16
N ILE A 299 -7.64 -17.32 3.35
CA ILE A 299 -6.44 -18.18 3.54
C ILE A 299 -5.73 -17.79 4.84
N ALA A 300 -5.52 -16.49 5.08
CA ALA A 300 -4.85 -16.00 6.27
C ALA A 300 -5.56 -16.39 7.58
N GLU A 301 -6.90 -16.38 7.57
CA GLU A 301 -7.74 -16.80 8.71
C GLU A 301 -7.41 -18.22 9.16
N VAL A 302 -7.22 -19.17 8.23
CA VAL A 302 -6.83 -20.56 8.53
C VAL A 302 -5.49 -20.67 9.26
N PHE A 303 -4.61 -19.71 9.04
CA PHE A 303 -3.28 -19.63 9.66
C PHE A 303 -3.24 -18.74 10.93
N ASN A 304 -4.40 -18.25 11.41
CA ASN A 304 -4.50 -17.24 12.47
C ASN A 304 -3.59 -16.02 12.16
N ALA A 305 -3.70 -15.52 10.95
CA ALA A 305 -3.00 -14.34 10.47
C ALA A 305 -3.98 -13.21 10.15
N GLU A 306 -3.54 -11.99 10.37
CA GLU A 306 -4.33 -10.78 10.17
C GLU A 306 -3.84 -9.99 8.94
N LEU A 307 -4.71 -9.15 8.40
CA LEU A 307 -4.41 -8.27 7.29
C LEU A 307 -4.26 -6.82 7.76
N ALA A 308 -3.23 -6.17 7.24
CA ALA A 308 -3.02 -4.72 7.34
C ALA A 308 -2.74 -4.20 5.91
N PRO A 309 -3.78 -3.99 5.07
CA PRO A 309 -3.58 -3.64 3.66
C PRO A 309 -2.70 -2.41 3.49
N HIS A 310 -1.68 -2.54 2.64
CA HIS A 310 -0.74 -1.47 2.30
C HIS A 310 -1.42 -0.36 1.50
N LEU A 311 -0.99 0.88 1.71
CA LEU A 311 -1.40 2.03 0.90
C LEU A 311 -0.25 3.04 0.74
N TYR A 312 0.37 3.06 -0.44
CA TYR A 312 1.17 4.21 -0.89
C TYR A 312 0.79 4.55 -2.34
N ALA A 313 -0.47 4.88 -2.53
CA ALA A 313 -1.14 5.08 -3.81
C ALA A 313 -2.18 6.20 -3.71
N GLY A 314 -3.01 6.35 -4.71
CA GLY A 314 -4.08 7.32 -4.74
C GLY A 314 -5.37 6.87 -4.03
N PRO A 315 -6.43 7.68 -4.13
CA PRO A 315 -7.64 7.49 -3.34
C PRO A 315 -8.53 6.33 -3.82
N VAL A 316 -8.35 5.82 -5.03
CA VAL A 316 -9.21 4.74 -5.54
C VAL A 316 -8.75 3.40 -4.98
N GLU A 317 -7.44 3.16 -4.86
CA GLU A 317 -6.92 1.99 -4.13
C GLU A 317 -7.27 2.07 -2.64
N TRP A 318 -7.21 3.28 -2.04
CA TRP A 318 -7.66 3.47 -0.66
C TRP A 318 -9.14 3.07 -0.48
N ALA A 319 -10.04 3.50 -1.38
CA ALA A 319 -11.44 3.07 -1.34
C ALA A 319 -11.57 1.53 -1.45
N ALA A 320 -10.81 0.88 -2.34
CA ALA A 320 -10.80 -0.58 -2.45
C ALA A 320 -10.34 -1.27 -1.15
N ASN A 321 -9.27 -0.76 -0.51
CA ASN A 321 -8.79 -1.23 0.78
C ASN A 321 -9.88 -1.12 1.87
N ILE A 322 -10.62 -0.01 1.90
CA ILE A 322 -11.72 0.21 2.86
C ILE A 322 -12.82 -0.85 2.69
N HIS A 323 -13.21 -1.16 1.45
CA HIS A 323 -14.23 -2.18 1.21
C HIS A 323 -13.78 -3.58 1.62
N LEU A 324 -12.54 -3.95 1.33
CA LEU A 324 -11.96 -5.19 1.84
C LEU A 324 -11.96 -5.19 3.37
N ALA A 325 -11.36 -4.17 3.99
CA ALA A 325 -11.25 -4.03 5.44
C ALA A 325 -12.62 -4.10 6.14
N THR A 326 -13.66 -3.51 5.54
CA THR A 326 -15.02 -3.57 6.05
C THR A 326 -15.58 -4.99 6.11
N SER A 327 -15.20 -5.85 5.16
CA SER A 327 -15.85 -7.15 4.92
C SER A 327 -15.10 -8.37 5.46
N ILE A 328 -13.91 -8.22 6.04
CA ILE A 328 -13.08 -9.33 6.54
C ILE A 328 -13.05 -9.39 8.06
N PRO A 329 -13.05 -10.59 8.67
CA PRO A 329 -13.02 -10.75 10.13
C PRO A 329 -11.62 -10.55 10.73
N ASN A 330 -10.57 -10.79 9.96
CA ASN A 330 -9.18 -10.78 10.38
C ASN A 330 -8.42 -9.52 9.94
N LEU A 331 -9.09 -8.36 9.99
CA LEU A 331 -8.43 -7.07 9.83
C LEU A 331 -7.72 -6.69 11.12
N LEU A 332 -6.42 -6.38 11.02
CA LEU A 332 -5.66 -5.78 12.13
C LEU A 332 -5.85 -4.26 12.14
N ILE A 333 -5.51 -3.61 11.04
CA ILE A 333 -5.51 -2.15 10.89
C ILE A 333 -5.40 -1.79 9.40
N ALA A 334 -5.86 -0.62 8.99
CA ALA A 334 -5.74 -0.13 7.61
C ALA A 334 -4.77 1.06 7.52
N GLU A 335 -3.96 1.08 6.48
CA GLU A 335 -3.08 2.22 6.17
C GLU A 335 -3.88 3.39 5.59
N THR A 336 -3.48 4.61 5.97
CA THR A 336 -3.98 5.84 5.35
C THR A 336 -2.85 6.85 5.21
N ILE A 337 -2.97 7.75 4.25
CA ILE A 337 -2.05 8.87 4.09
C ILE A 337 -2.61 10.03 4.90
N GLU A 338 -1.99 10.32 6.04
CA GLU A 338 -2.50 11.25 7.04
C GLU A 338 -3.98 10.93 7.36
N THR A 339 -4.87 11.91 7.35
CA THR A 339 -6.31 11.75 7.53
C THR A 339 -7.07 11.54 6.21
N GLY A 340 -6.36 11.11 5.17
CA GLY A 340 -6.87 10.91 3.81
C GLY A 340 -6.22 11.80 2.76
N GLY A 341 -5.26 12.67 3.15
CA GLY A 341 -4.53 13.56 2.24
C GLY A 341 -5.43 14.58 1.53
N SER A 342 -4.99 15.83 1.40
CA SER A 342 -5.84 16.89 0.82
C SER A 342 -6.18 16.66 -0.66
N PHE A 343 -5.17 16.30 -1.47
CA PHE A 343 -5.40 16.06 -2.89
C PHE A 343 -6.07 14.72 -3.17
N HIS A 344 -5.83 13.69 -2.36
CA HIS A 344 -6.54 12.42 -2.43
C HIS A 344 -8.05 12.64 -2.25
N LEU A 345 -8.44 13.34 -1.19
CA LEU A 345 -9.85 13.64 -0.91
C LEU A 345 -10.47 14.52 -1.99
N ALA A 346 -9.72 15.50 -2.53
CA ALA A 346 -10.21 16.35 -3.62
C ALA A 346 -10.54 15.53 -4.88
N LEU A 347 -9.68 14.57 -5.26
CA LEU A 347 -9.91 13.70 -6.42
C LEU A 347 -11.17 12.82 -6.32
N ILE A 348 -11.63 12.54 -5.11
CA ILE A 348 -12.86 11.76 -4.87
C ILE A 348 -13.96 12.62 -4.24
N LYS A 349 -13.89 13.93 -4.38
CA LYS A 349 -14.84 14.92 -3.87
C LYS A 349 -15.23 14.69 -2.41
N HIS A 350 -14.24 14.35 -1.57
CA HIS A 350 -14.40 14.17 -0.12
C HIS A 350 -15.43 13.11 0.30
N THR A 351 -15.60 12.06 -0.47
CA THR A 351 -16.60 11.00 -0.22
C THR A 351 -16.17 9.99 0.86
N ILE A 352 -14.89 9.93 1.24
CA ILE A 352 -14.40 9.08 2.33
C ILE A 352 -14.26 9.92 3.60
N THR A 353 -14.75 9.40 4.72
CA THR A 353 -14.68 10.05 6.03
C THR A 353 -13.68 9.34 6.94
N TRP A 354 -12.75 10.12 7.49
CA TRP A 354 -11.86 9.72 8.58
C TRP A 354 -12.19 10.57 9.82
N GLU A 355 -12.31 9.93 10.99
CA GLU A 355 -12.51 10.62 12.25
C GLU A 355 -11.92 9.84 13.43
N ASP A 356 -11.22 10.54 14.30
CA ASP A 356 -10.70 10.03 15.56
C ASP A 356 -9.98 8.67 15.45
N GLY A 357 -9.05 8.56 14.47
CA GLY A 357 -8.24 7.35 14.22
C GLY A 357 -8.92 6.27 13.40
N TYR A 358 -10.13 6.50 12.91
CA TYR A 358 -10.92 5.51 12.19
C TYR A 358 -11.42 6.02 10.85
N ILE A 359 -11.47 5.11 9.88
CA ILE A 359 -12.14 5.32 8.60
C ILE A 359 -13.56 4.76 8.71
N LEU A 360 -14.56 5.53 8.24
CA LEU A 360 -15.94 5.07 8.16
C LEU A 360 -16.21 4.40 6.83
N PRO A 361 -16.75 3.16 6.81
CA PRO A 361 -17.10 2.47 5.57
C PRO A 361 -18.11 3.29 4.74
N PRO A 362 -17.85 3.54 3.43
CA PRO A 362 -18.78 4.25 2.57
C PRO A 362 -20.06 3.44 2.36
N GLU A 363 -21.21 4.14 2.34
CA GLU A 363 -22.54 3.55 2.16
C GLU A 363 -23.05 3.69 0.72
N ALA A 364 -22.45 4.58 -0.08
CA ALA A 364 -22.86 4.79 -1.46
C ALA A 364 -22.51 3.59 -2.36
N PRO A 365 -23.26 3.38 -3.45
CA PRO A 365 -23.03 2.28 -4.38
C PRO A 365 -21.63 2.27 -5.02
N GLY A 366 -21.12 1.10 -5.32
CA GLY A 366 -19.78 0.93 -5.88
C GLY A 366 -18.71 1.09 -4.81
N LEU A 367 -17.61 1.73 -5.16
CA LEU A 367 -16.56 2.14 -4.23
C LEU A 367 -17.00 3.30 -3.32
N GLY A 368 -18.19 3.88 -3.56
CA GLY A 368 -18.70 5.00 -2.78
C GLY A 368 -17.94 6.30 -3.01
N ILE A 369 -17.21 6.41 -4.12
CA ILE A 369 -16.44 7.59 -4.49
C ILE A 369 -17.07 8.34 -5.67
N ASP A 370 -16.84 9.64 -5.73
CA ASP A 370 -17.15 10.51 -6.88
C ASP A 370 -15.83 11.03 -7.46
N PHE A 371 -15.28 10.30 -8.43
CA PHE A 371 -13.97 10.62 -9.02
C PHE A 371 -14.05 11.87 -9.89
N ASP A 372 -13.22 12.86 -9.59
CA ASP A 372 -13.13 14.12 -10.32
C ASP A 372 -12.22 14.00 -11.55
N GLU A 373 -12.80 13.67 -12.70
CA GLU A 373 -12.06 13.53 -13.95
C GLU A 373 -11.43 14.85 -14.42
N ASP A 374 -12.06 15.99 -14.16
CA ASP A 374 -11.54 17.29 -14.58
C ASP A 374 -10.30 17.66 -13.76
N LEU A 375 -10.35 17.42 -12.45
CA LEU A 375 -9.18 17.59 -11.59
C LEU A 375 -8.05 16.64 -11.99
N ALA A 376 -8.37 15.37 -12.31
CA ALA A 376 -7.38 14.40 -12.77
C ALA A 376 -6.72 14.85 -14.08
N ARG A 377 -7.50 15.35 -15.05
CA ARG A 377 -6.97 15.89 -16.32
C ARG A 377 -6.19 17.19 -16.16
N ALA A 378 -6.47 17.98 -15.12
CA ALA A 378 -5.75 19.20 -14.82
C ALA A 378 -4.36 18.95 -14.22
N HIS A 379 -4.08 17.72 -13.73
CA HIS A 379 -2.80 17.35 -13.10
C HIS A 379 -2.14 16.14 -13.81
N PRO A 380 -1.88 16.21 -15.13
CA PRO A 380 -1.30 15.07 -15.83
C PRO A 380 0.18 14.90 -15.43
N TYR A 381 0.59 13.66 -15.20
CA TYR A 381 2.01 13.34 -15.10
C TYR A 381 2.63 13.27 -16.51
N THR A 382 3.58 14.14 -16.78
CA THR A 382 4.26 14.25 -18.08
C THR A 382 5.69 13.71 -18.06
N GLY A 383 6.19 13.29 -16.89
CA GLY A 383 7.52 12.70 -16.72
C GLY A 383 7.61 11.25 -17.21
N ASP A 384 8.80 10.67 -17.04
CA ASP A 384 9.13 9.28 -17.43
C ASP A 384 9.71 8.45 -16.28
N ARG A 385 9.87 9.07 -15.10
CA ARG A 385 10.41 8.39 -13.90
C ARG A 385 9.41 7.36 -13.35
N LEU A 386 9.92 6.42 -12.55
CA LEU A 386 9.07 5.43 -11.88
C LEU A 386 8.23 6.09 -10.77
N HIS A 387 7.17 5.42 -10.38
CA HIS A 387 6.30 5.83 -9.26
C HIS A 387 7.10 6.01 -7.96
N LEU A 388 7.94 5.05 -7.63
CA LEU A 388 8.97 5.08 -6.59
C LEU A 388 10.29 4.58 -7.17
N GLU A 389 11.39 5.12 -6.72
CA GLU A 389 12.72 4.73 -7.18
C GLU A 389 13.62 4.41 -5.98
N MET A 390 14.37 3.31 -6.12
CA MET A 390 15.43 2.97 -5.19
C MET A 390 16.65 3.82 -5.46
N GLN A 391 17.43 4.14 -4.43
CA GLN A 391 18.69 4.86 -4.59
C GLN A 391 19.81 3.95 -5.09
N GLU A 392 20.78 4.49 -5.82
CA GLU A 392 21.92 3.71 -6.32
C GLU A 392 22.95 3.40 -5.22
N ALA A 393 23.07 4.27 -4.23
CA ALA A 393 24.03 4.10 -3.15
C ALA A 393 23.41 4.41 -1.78
N PRO A 394 23.88 3.75 -0.72
CA PRO A 394 23.52 4.11 0.65
C PRO A 394 23.88 5.57 0.95
N CYS A 395 23.07 6.25 1.77
CA CYS A 395 23.41 7.56 2.28
C CYS A 395 24.66 7.47 3.17
N ASP A 396 25.61 8.36 2.97
CA ASP A 396 26.70 8.58 3.90
C ASP A 396 26.38 9.80 4.77
N TYR A 397 25.70 9.56 5.87
CA TYR A 397 25.32 10.61 6.84
C TYR A 397 26.54 11.31 7.45
N ARG A 398 27.71 10.67 7.44
CA ARG A 398 28.96 11.25 7.95
C ARG A 398 29.51 12.33 7.04
N ASN A 399 29.25 12.22 5.74
CA ASN A 399 29.73 13.16 4.72
C ASN A 399 28.64 14.14 4.24
N GLY A 400 27.52 14.24 4.96
CA GLY A 400 26.45 15.18 4.63
C GLY A 400 25.54 14.74 3.48
N ASN A 401 25.72 13.54 2.93
CA ASN A 401 24.74 12.92 2.05
C ASN A 401 23.55 12.49 2.91
N ARG A 402 22.49 13.27 2.85
CA ARG A 402 21.28 13.03 3.61
C ARG A 402 20.31 12.17 2.78
N PHE A 403 19.54 11.37 3.49
CA PHE A 403 18.47 10.58 2.90
C PHE A 403 17.39 11.50 2.31
N GLU A 404 17.25 11.48 1.01
CA GLU A 404 16.03 11.93 0.35
C GLU A 404 15.05 10.75 0.34
N GLY A 405 14.66 10.32 1.53
CA GLY A 405 13.91 9.09 1.71
C GLY A 405 12.48 9.25 1.28
N GLY A 406 11.96 8.27 0.54
CA GLY A 406 10.53 7.99 0.31
C GLY A 406 9.66 9.12 -0.21
N ALA A 407 10.03 10.35 0.04
CA ALA A 407 9.42 11.50 -0.57
C ALA A 407 9.78 11.55 -2.06
N PRO A 408 8.84 11.85 -2.93
CA PRO A 408 9.17 12.16 -4.31
C PRO A 408 10.23 13.25 -4.29
N SER A 409 11.40 12.98 -4.93
CA SER A 409 12.35 14.06 -5.21
C SER A 409 11.55 15.23 -5.74
N THR A 410 11.72 16.40 -5.13
CA THR A 410 11.10 17.66 -5.55
C THR A 410 11.06 17.75 -7.07
N PRO A 411 9.94 18.08 -7.69
CA PRO A 411 9.91 18.30 -9.13
C PRO A 411 10.90 19.44 -9.46
N GLN A 412 11.92 19.16 -10.27
CA GLN A 412 12.61 20.16 -11.03
C GLN A 412 11.81 20.47 -12.27
#